data_d42112b88afe6ef3370c3a5f9cb6b619
#
_entry.id   d42112b88afe6ef3370c3a5f9cb6b619
#
_cell.length_a   1.000
_cell.length_b   1.000
_cell.length_c   1.000
_cell.angle_alpha   90.00
_cell.angle_beta   90.00
_cell.angle_gamma   90.00
#
_symmetry.space_group_name_H-M   'P 1'
#
loop_
_entity.id
_entity.type
_entity.pdbx_description
1 polymer ?
#
loop_
_entity_poly.entity_id
_entity_poly.type
_entity_poly.pdbx_seq_one_letter_code
_entity_poly.pdbx_strand_id
1 'polypeptide(L)'
;KASRGKIERELFGPNPVIRCVLGWEIDEATGREEPVAFALYFFNFSTFLTKRGLYLEDLFVRPQARRRGYGRRIMHHLAKTALELDCGRFEWTVLDWNQPAIDFYEKLGARLQEDWRICRLEGEALRAAGLTNA
;
A
#
# COMPACT_ATOMS: atom_id res chain seq x y z
N LYS A 1 4.64 13.55 11.15
CA LYS A 1 5.94 13.02 10.82
C LYS A 1 6.02 11.54 11.23
N ALA A 2 6.50 10.67 10.33
CA ALA A 2 6.61 9.25 10.60
C ALA A 2 7.50 8.97 11.83
N SER A 3 7.11 7.99 12.63
CA SER A 3 7.82 7.58 13.83
C SER A 3 8.01 6.07 13.81
N ARG A 4 9.25 5.62 13.99
CA ARG A 4 9.59 4.20 14.03
C ARG A 4 8.75 3.44 15.06
N GLY A 5 8.67 3.93 16.28
CA GLY A 5 7.92 3.25 17.37
C GLY A 5 6.42 3.12 17.09
N LYS A 6 5.84 4.10 16.38
CA LYS A 6 4.43 4.02 15.96
C LYS A 6 4.24 2.96 14.88
N ILE A 7 5.13 2.92 13.89
CA ILE A 7 5.07 1.91 12.82
C ILE A 7 5.25 0.50 13.40
N GLU A 8 6.22 0.32 14.29
CA GLU A 8 6.45 -0.97 14.96
C GLU A 8 5.21 -1.46 15.70
N ARG A 9 4.51 -0.57 16.38
CA ARG A 9 3.27 -0.92 17.10
C ARG A 9 2.16 -1.38 16.15
N GLU A 10 2.00 -0.67 15.03
CA GLU A 10 0.95 -1.00 14.05
C GLU A 10 1.27 -2.28 13.24
N LEU A 11 2.54 -2.66 13.15
CA LEU A 11 2.95 -3.90 12.50
C LEU A 11 2.98 -5.10 13.46
N PHE A 12 3.47 -4.90 14.68
CA PHE A 12 3.86 -5.99 15.59
C PHE A 12 3.21 -5.92 16.97
N GLY A 13 2.42 -4.88 17.24
CA GLY A 13 1.71 -4.73 18.50
C GLY A 13 0.54 -5.72 18.66
N PRO A 14 -0.20 -5.63 19.77
CA PRO A 14 -1.28 -6.58 20.07
C PRO A 14 -2.45 -6.52 19.07
N ASN A 15 -2.65 -5.38 18.41
CA ASN A 15 -3.72 -5.19 17.41
C ASN A 15 -3.13 -4.55 16.15
N PRO A 16 -2.34 -5.29 15.36
CA PRO A 16 -1.70 -4.74 14.18
C PRO A 16 -2.75 -4.34 13.13
N VAL A 17 -2.61 -3.13 12.59
CA VAL A 17 -3.51 -2.58 11.56
C VAL A 17 -2.94 -2.81 10.17
N ILE A 18 -1.60 -2.74 10.03
CA ILE A 18 -0.91 -2.84 8.74
C ILE A 18 -0.06 -4.09 8.67
N ARG A 19 0.17 -4.52 7.44
CA ARG A 19 1.09 -5.62 7.10
C ARG A 19 2.17 -5.11 6.17
N CYS A 20 3.29 -5.78 6.15
CA CYS A 20 4.44 -5.38 5.36
C CYS A 20 5.00 -6.55 4.55
N VAL A 21 5.37 -6.24 3.32
CA VAL A 21 6.19 -7.12 2.46
C VAL A 21 7.52 -6.42 2.22
N LEU A 22 8.61 -7.15 2.32
CA LEU A 22 9.95 -6.64 2.06
C LEU A 22 10.54 -7.28 0.81
N GLY A 23 11.15 -6.46 -0.03
CA GLY A 23 11.98 -6.91 -1.13
C GLY A 23 13.44 -6.91 -0.70
N TRP A 24 14.13 -8.05 -0.86
CA TRP A 24 15.53 -8.22 -0.49
C TRP A 24 16.39 -8.40 -1.72
N GLU A 25 17.61 -7.88 -1.66
CA GLU A 25 18.64 -8.09 -2.66
C GLU A 25 19.85 -8.76 -1.97
N ILE A 26 20.42 -9.76 -2.64
CA ILE A 26 21.62 -10.45 -2.15
C ILE A 26 22.80 -9.87 -2.90
N ASP A 27 23.79 -9.34 -2.17
CA ASP A 27 25.07 -8.95 -2.72
C ASP A 27 25.88 -10.21 -2.99
N GLU A 28 26.11 -10.54 -4.26
CA GLU A 28 26.81 -11.75 -4.68
C GLU A 28 28.28 -11.75 -4.20
N ALA A 29 28.91 -10.58 -4.06
CA ALA A 29 30.31 -10.47 -3.63
C ALA A 29 30.47 -10.78 -2.15
N THR A 30 29.52 -10.39 -1.30
CA THR A 30 29.61 -10.52 0.17
C THR A 30 28.65 -11.55 0.74
N GLY A 31 27.66 -12.01 -0.02
CA GLY A 31 26.54 -12.84 0.46
C GLY A 31 25.57 -12.10 1.38
N ARG A 32 25.73 -10.78 1.50
CA ARG A 32 24.96 -9.96 2.40
C ARG A 32 23.59 -9.66 1.82
N GLU A 33 22.54 -9.84 2.62
CA GLU A 33 21.17 -9.49 2.27
C GLU A 33 20.85 -8.06 2.71
N GLU A 34 20.23 -7.28 1.82
CA GLU A 34 19.75 -5.93 2.10
C GLU A 34 18.29 -5.75 1.71
N PRO A 35 17.47 -5.10 2.57
CA PRO A 35 16.13 -4.72 2.15
C PRO A 35 16.21 -3.53 1.21
N VAL A 36 15.64 -3.66 0.02
CA VAL A 36 15.67 -2.62 -1.03
C VAL A 36 14.28 -2.09 -1.37
N ALA A 37 13.24 -2.75 -0.92
CA ALA A 37 11.87 -2.35 -1.21
C ALA A 37 10.93 -2.79 -0.08
N PHE A 38 9.81 -2.07 0.06
CA PHE A 38 8.74 -2.50 0.95
C PHE A 38 7.38 -2.10 0.40
N ALA A 39 6.36 -2.81 0.85
CA ALA A 39 4.97 -2.42 0.69
C ALA A 39 4.26 -2.53 2.04
N LEU A 40 3.47 -1.51 2.38
CA LEU A 40 2.56 -1.52 3.51
C LEU A 40 1.13 -1.65 2.99
N TYR A 41 0.37 -2.56 3.56
CA TYR A 41 -1.01 -2.79 3.13
C TYR A 41 -1.89 -3.18 4.31
N PHE A 42 -3.19 -3.07 4.10
CA PHE A 42 -4.21 -3.51 5.05
C PHE A 42 -5.43 -3.99 4.29
N PHE A 43 -6.43 -4.52 5.00
CA PHE A 43 -7.66 -4.97 4.40
C PHE A 43 -8.78 -3.98 4.65
N ASN A 44 -9.50 -3.62 3.59
CA ASN A 44 -10.78 -2.94 3.69
C ASN A 44 -11.90 -3.92 3.35
N PHE A 45 -13.12 -3.44 3.18
CA PHE A 45 -14.26 -4.29 2.89
C PHE A 45 -15.19 -3.61 1.89
N SER A 46 -15.67 -4.36 0.93
CA SER A 46 -16.68 -3.92 -0.02
C SER A 46 -18.03 -4.51 0.35
N THR A 47 -18.98 -3.68 0.76
CA THR A 47 -20.34 -4.13 1.01
C THR A 47 -21.03 -4.59 -0.27
N PHE A 48 -20.69 -3.97 -1.40
CA PHE A 48 -21.22 -4.35 -2.70
C PHE A 48 -20.79 -5.75 -3.12
N LEU A 49 -19.49 -6.07 -2.95
CA LEU A 49 -18.96 -7.39 -3.29
C LEU A 49 -19.12 -8.39 -2.14
N THR A 50 -19.40 -7.92 -0.93
CA THR A 50 -19.43 -8.72 0.30
C THR A 50 -18.09 -9.46 0.51
N LYS A 51 -17.00 -8.81 0.20
CA LYS A 51 -15.65 -9.35 0.29
C LYS A 51 -14.67 -8.33 0.84
N ARG A 52 -13.58 -8.83 1.41
CA ARG A 52 -12.42 -7.99 1.74
C ARG A 52 -11.81 -7.43 0.46
N GLY A 53 -11.22 -6.26 0.59
CA GLY A 53 -10.28 -5.71 -0.38
C GLY A 53 -8.88 -5.67 0.23
N LEU A 54 -7.86 -5.87 -0.57
CA LEU A 54 -6.50 -5.55 -0.19
C LEU A 54 -6.23 -4.11 -0.60
N TYR A 55 -5.81 -3.26 0.36
CA TYR A 55 -5.49 -1.87 0.10
C TYR A 55 -4.01 -1.61 0.34
N LEU A 56 -3.31 -1.19 -0.71
CA LEU A 56 -1.90 -0.83 -0.65
C LEU A 56 -1.78 0.62 -0.20
N GLU A 57 -1.20 0.83 0.99
CA GLU A 57 -0.98 2.17 1.53
C GLU A 57 0.28 2.80 0.98
N ASP A 58 1.38 2.03 0.91
CA ASP A 58 2.66 2.56 0.48
C ASP A 58 3.49 1.48 -0.22
N LEU A 59 4.16 1.87 -1.29
CA LEU A 59 5.11 1.05 -2.04
C LEU A 59 6.35 1.88 -2.30
N PHE A 60 7.47 1.42 -1.79
CA PHE A 60 8.74 2.11 -1.91
C PHE A 60 9.84 1.17 -2.40
N VAL A 61 10.63 1.63 -3.34
CA VAL A 61 11.85 0.97 -3.82
C VAL A 61 12.99 1.95 -3.67
N ARG A 62 14.08 1.53 -3.03
CA ARG A 62 15.28 2.38 -2.88
C ARG A 62 15.73 2.88 -4.24
N PRO A 63 16.16 4.15 -4.37
CA PRO A 63 16.54 4.73 -5.66
C PRO A 63 17.55 3.89 -6.44
N GLN A 64 18.57 3.33 -5.76
CA GLN A 64 19.61 2.51 -6.39
C GLN A 64 19.10 1.14 -6.87
N ALA A 65 17.94 0.70 -6.39
CA ALA A 65 17.33 -0.57 -6.79
C ALA A 65 16.18 -0.42 -7.78
N ARG A 66 15.86 0.80 -8.18
CA ARG A 66 14.79 1.08 -9.14
C ARG A 66 15.14 0.58 -10.54
N ARG A 67 14.10 0.38 -11.37
CA ARG A 67 14.19 -0.13 -12.74
C ARG A 67 14.72 -1.56 -12.84
N ARG A 68 14.64 -2.32 -11.75
CA ARG A 68 15.01 -3.75 -11.70
C ARG A 68 13.78 -4.65 -11.51
N GLY A 69 12.57 -4.09 -11.63
CA GLY A 69 11.33 -4.84 -11.54
C GLY A 69 10.81 -5.15 -10.14
N TYR A 70 11.38 -4.57 -9.08
CA TYR A 70 10.93 -4.81 -7.70
C TYR A 70 9.49 -4.38 -7.47
N GLY A 71 9.12 -3.19 -7.93
CA GLY A 71 7.76 -2.68 -7.79
C GLY A 71 6.75 -3.61 -8.45
N ARG A 72 7.02 -4.06 -9.66
CA ARG A 72 6.17 -5.00 -10.39
C ARG A 72 6.05 -6.34 -9.66
N ARG A 73 7.15 -6.88 -9.16
CA ARG A 73 7.15 -8.15 -8.41
C ARG A 73 6.33 -8.04 -7.13
N ILE A 74 6.44 -6.92 -6.40
CA ILE A 74 5.64 -6.67 -5.21
C ILE A 74 4.16 -6.58 -5.56
N MET A 75 3.81 -5.84 -6.62
CA MET A 75 2.41 -5.75 -7.06
C MET A 75 1.83 -7.12 -7.42
N HIS A 76 2.57 -7.95 -8.14
CA HIS A 76 2.14 -9.32 -8.43
C HIS A 76 2.00 -10.18 -7.17
N HIS A 77 2.92 -10.04 -6.23
CA HIS A 77 2.85 -10.75 -4.95
C HIS A 77 1.60 -10.36 -4.16
N LEU A 78 1.30 -9.06 -4.08
CA LEU A 78 0.11 -8.58 -3.39
C LEU A 78 -1.19 -9.00 -4.10
N ALA A 79 -1.20 -9.00 -5.42
CA ALA A 79 -2.34 -9.52 -6.19
C ALA A 79 -2.57 -11.01 -5.91
N LYS A 80 -1.51 -11.80 -5.84
CA LYS A 80 -1.57 -13.22 -5.45
C LYS A 80 -2.11 -13.37 -4.02
N THR A 81 -1.61 -12.58 -3.09
CA THR A 81 -2.11 -12.55 -1.70
C THR A 81 -3.61 -12.24 -1.66
N ALA A 82 -4.06 -11.26 -2.43
CA ALA A 82 -5.47 -10.91 -2.53
C ALA A 82 -6.32 -12.09 -3.03
N LEU A 83 -5.84 -12.80 -4.05
CA LEU A 83 -6.53 -14.00 -4.56
C LEU A 83 -6.58 -15.13 -3.52
N GLU A 84 -5.47 -15.40 -2.85
CA GLU A 84 -5.39 -16.45 -1.82
C GLU A 84 -6.32 -16.22 -0.64
N LEU A 85 -6.58 -14.94 -0.33
CA LEU A 85 -7.45 -14.53 0.78
C LEU A 85 -8.88 -14.21 0.32
N ASP A 86 -9.24 -14.58 -0.90
CA ASP A 86 -10.56 -14.33 -1.50
C ASP A 86 -10.98 -12.85 -1.47
N CYS A 87 -10.02 -11.95 -1.64
CA CYS A 87 -10.33 -10.53 -1.78
C CYS A 87 -11.04 -10.27 -3.11
N GLY A 88 -12.04 -9.39 -3.09
CA GLY A 88 -12.77 -9.01 -4.29
C GLY A 88 -12.07 -7.98 -5.16
N ARG A 89 -11.10 -7.26 -4.58
CA ARG A 89 -10.35 -6.22 -5.28
C ARG A 89 -9.02 -5.93 -4.59
N PHE A 90 -8.12 -5.32 -5.35
CA PHE A 90 -6.84 -4.81 -4.89
C PHE A 90 -6.76 -3.35 -5.33
N GLU A 91 -6.63 -2.42 -4.39
CA GLU A 91 -6.74 -0.98 -4.63
C GLU A 91 -5.56 -0.22 -4.02
N TRP A 92 -5.29 0.92 -4.60
CA TRP A 92 -4.33 1.93 -4.11
C TRP A 92 -4.68 3.27 -4.74
N THR A 93 -4.03 4.34 -4.27
CA THR A 93 -4.18 5.67 -4.85
C THR A 93 -2.93 6.07 -5.62
N VAL A 94 -3.10 6.94 -6.57
CA VAL A 94 -2.03 7.56 -7.35
C VAL A 94 -2.34 9.04 -7.51
N LEU A 95 -1.31 9.88 -7.46
CA LEU A 95 -1.48 11.29 -7.75
C LEU A 95 -1.87 11.47 -9.22
N ASP A 96 -2.89 12.27 -9.48
CA ASP A 96 -3.50 12.41 -10.81
C ASP A 96 -2.55 12.99 -11.88
N TRP A 97 -1.48 13.65 -11.44
CA TRP A 97 -0.43 14.20 -12.32
C TRP A 97 0.75 13.24 -12.54
N ASN A 98 0.80 12.11 -11.82
CA ASN A 98 1.93 11.17 -11.89
C ASN A 98 1.75 10.19 -13.05
N GLN A 99 1.94 10.68 -14.26
CA GLN A 99 1.72 9.89 -15.47
C GLN A 99 2.58 8.63 -15.56
N PRO A 100 3.89 8.66 -15.21
CA PRO A 100 4.69 7.42 -15.22
C PRO A 100 4.14 6.31 -14.32
N ALA A 101 3.64 6.67 -13.12
CA ALA A 101 3.02 5.70 -12.22
C ALA A 101 1.68 5.20 -12.78
N ILE A 102 0.85 6.09 -13.31
CA ILE A 102 -0.42 5.73 -13.93
C ILE A 102 -0.18 4.73 -15.08
N ASP A 103 0.76 5.02 -15.96
CA ASP A 103 1.10 4.13 -17.07
C ASP A 103 1.57 2.76 -16.58
N PHE A 104 2.37 2.74 -15.54
CA PHE A 104 2.83 1.50 -14.91
C PHE A 104 1.65 0.66 -14.39
N TYR A 105 0.71 1.29 -13.67
CA TYR A 105 -0.45 0.61 -13.11
C TYR A 105 -1.43 0.14 -14.20
N GLU A 106 -1.66 0.94 -15.23
CA GLU A 106 -2.51 0.55 -16.35
C GLU A 106 -1.94 -0.65 -17.12
N LYS A 107 -0.61 -0.74 -17.25
CA LYS A 107 0.05 -1.92 -17.83
C LYS A 107 -0.14 -3.18 -17.00
N LEU A 108 -0.39 -3.07 -15.71
CA LEU A 108 -0.77 -4.19 -14.86
C LEU A 108 -2.23 -4.61 -15.03
N GLY A 109 -3.02 -3.81 -15.72
CA GLY A 109 -4.46 -4.03 -15.91
C GLY A 109 -5.33 -3.23 -14.95
N ALA A 110 -4.75 -2.33 -14.15
CA ALA A 110 -5.51 -1.47 -13.26
C ALA A 110 -6.32 -0.43 -14.05
N ARG A 111 -7.44 -0.03 -13.49
CA ARG A 111 -8.29 1.02 -14.05
C ARG A 111 -8.45 2.14 -13.02
N LEU A 112 -8.27 3.37 -13.46
CA LEU A 112 -8.54 4.55 -12.63
C LEU A 112 -10.04 4.66 -12.37
N GLN A 113 -10.40 4.85 -11.10
CA GLN A 113 -11.79 5.04 -10.69
C GLN A 113 -12.10 6.54 -10.66
N GLU A 114 -12.29 7.15 -11.82
CA GLU A 114 -12.39 8.61 -11.98
C GLU A 114 -13.64 9.22 -11.35
N ASP A 115 -14.73 8.46 -11.24
CA ASP A 115 -15.98 8.91 -10.62
C ASP A 115 -15.90 9.01 -9.08
N TRP A 116 -14.85 8.45 -8.47
CA TRP A 116 -14.67 8.44 -7.03
C TRP A 116 -13.61 9.46 -6.62
N ARG A 117 -13.89 10.16 -5.54
CA ARG A 117 -12.94 11.09 -4.93
C ARG A 117 -12.80 10.80 -3.46
N ILE A 118 -11.59 10.92 -2.94
CA ILE A 118 -11.31 10.75 -1.51
C ILE A 118 -11.83 11.98 -0.78
N CYS A 119 -12.65 11.77 0.25
CA CYS A 119 -13.06 12.80 1.19
C CYS A 119 -12.24 12.61 2.47
N ARG A 120 -11.69 13.69 3.00
CA ARG A 120 -10.78 13.63 4.14
C ARG A 120 -11.10 14.69 5.17
N LEU A 121 -11.16 14.27 6.42
CA LEU A 121 -11.11 15.16 7.58
C LEU A 121 -9.76 14.96 8.25
N GLU A 122 -9.01 15.99 8.46
CA GLU A 122 -7.72 15.95 9.16
C GLU A 122 -7.48 17.23 9.96
N GLY A 123 -6.53 17.19 10.89
CA GLY A 123 -6.16 18.34 11.70
C GLY A 123 -7.33 18.93 12.48
N GLU A 124 -7.49 20.26 12.40
CA GLU A 124 -8.54 20.97 13.12
C GLU A 124 -9.95 20.62 12.63
N ALA A 125 -10.14 20.32 11.35
CA ALA A 125 -11.45 19.90 10.82
C ALA A 125 -11.90 18.56 11.41
N LEU A 126 -10.98 17.61 11.55
CA LEU A 126 -11.27 16.33 12.19
C LEU A 126 -11.61 16.52 13.68
N ARG A 127 -10.83 17.36 14.37
CA ARG A 127 -11.07 17.66 15.78
C ARG A 127 -12.43 18.31 16.00
N ALA A 128 -12.75 19.33 15.22
CA ALA A 128 -14.02 20.03 15.31
C ALA A 128 -15.21 19.09 15.05
N ALA A 129 -15.14 18.27 14.03
CA ALA A 129 -16.19 17.30 13.72
C ALA A 129 -16.36 16.24 14.84
N GLY A 130 -15.26 15.76 15.42
CA GLY A 130 -15.27 14.76 16.50
C GLY A 130 -15.77 15.28 17.85
N LEU A 131 -15.69 16.58 18.08
CA LEU A 131 -16.14 17.23 19.32
C LEU A 131 -17.53 17.85 19.20
N THR A 132 -18.14 17.82 18.03
CA THR A 132 -19.51 18.33 17.84
C THR A 132 -20.52 17.31 18.34
N ASN A 133 -21.42 17.77 19.22
CA ASN A 133 -22.55 16.95 19.65
C ASN A 133 -23.62 16.95 18.54
N ALA A 134 -23.91 15.79 18.03
CA ALA A 134 -24.93 15.61 17.00
C ALA A 134 -26.35 15.66 17.58
#